data_fce5ceea7f355b15dbc7fa3220b5bedf
#
_entry.id   fce5ceea7f355b15dbc7fa3220b5bedf
#
_cell.length_a   1.000
_cell.length_b   1.000
_cell.length_c   1.000
_cell.angle_alpha   90.00
_cell.angle_beta   90.00
_cell.angle_gamma   90.00
#
_symmetry.space_group_name_H-M   'P 1'
#
loop_
_entity.id
_entity.type
_entity.pdbx_description
1 polymer ?
#
loop_
_entity_poly.entity_id
_entity_poly.type
_entity_poly.pdbx_seq_one_letter_code
_entity_poly.pdbx_strand_id
1 'polypeptide(L)'
;TYPPEHLPQLCAAALGGADLVIGSRMAGAASQMPLVRRLGNLFFARLLTFVARERISDSASGMRVFKREVLSLLSPLPDGLNLTPVMSTRAAHERVNVVELPIPYHDRVGRSHLSITRDGVRFLQTMVWTALTYNPVRLLGMLGLASIAVSVVVGLALAAMRLQGVTSLGPLGVLAVFAALVCGVAGVSIFALGASFNYLVSLFYEQPI
;
A
#
# COMPACT_ATOMS: atom_id res chain seq x y z
N THR A 1 25.01 -6.39 1.52
CA THR A 1 23.71 -6.96 1.14
C THR A 1 23.34 -6.67 -0.32
N TYR A 2 23.83 -5.59 -0.87
CA TYR A 2 23.63 -5.21 -2.28
C TYR A 2 24.96 -5.29 -3.00
N PRO A 3 25.09 -6.11 -4.04
CA PRO A 3 26.33 -6.22 -4.79
C PRO A 3 26.49 -5.00 -5.71
N PRO A 4 27.58 -4.22 -5.56
CA PRO A 4 27.81 -3.00 -6.34
C PRO A 4 28.01 -3.27 -7.84
N GLU A 5 28.34 -4.51 -8.21
CA GLU A 5 28.54 -4.96 -9.59
C GLU A 5 27.31 -4.81 -10.47
N HIS A 6 26.11 -4.73 -9.85
CA HIS A 6 24.85 -4.51 -10.57
C HIS A 6 24.55 -3.02 -10.83
N LEU A 7 25.31 -2.10 -10.25
CA LEU A 7 25.08 -0.66 -10.42
C LEU A 7 25.20 -0.21 -11.90
N PRO A 8 26.19 -0.67 -12.69
CA PRO A 8 26.25 -0.31 -14.12
C PRO A 8 25.01 -0.71 -14.91
N GLN A 9 24.39 -1.87 -14.58
CA GLN A 9 23.16 -2.33 -15.23
C GLN A 9 21.96 -1.42 -14.90
N LEU A 10 21.86 -0.99 -13.64
CA LEU A 10 20.82 -0.03 -13.21
C LEU A 10 21.01 1.32 -13.93
N CYS A 11 22.25 1.80 -14.02
CA CYS A 11 22.57 3.03 -14.75
C CYS A 11 22.23 2.91 -16.25
N ALA A 12 22.56 1.79 -16.88
CA ALA A 12 22.24 1.54 -18.28
C ALA A 12 20.71 1.57 -18.52
N ALA A 13 19.92 0.98 -17.64
CA ALA A 13 18.45 1.04 -17.72
C ALA A 13 17.91 2.47 -17.55
N ALA A 14 18.50 3.28 -16.67
CA ALA A 14 18.13 4.69 -16.51
C ALA A 14 18.48 5.51 -17.76
N LEU A 15 19.64 5.27 -18.37
CA LEU A 15 20.04 5.88 -19.65
C LEU A 15 19.15 5.39 -20.81
N GLY A 16 18.66 4.15 -20.73
CA GLY A 16 17.72 3.57 -21.70
C GLY A 16 16.29 4.10 -21.61
N GLY A 17 16.01 5.06 -20.72
CA GLY A 17 14.72 5.75 -20.65
C GLY A 17 13.96 5.56 -19.34
N ALA A 18 14.36 4.66 -18.45
CA ALA A 18 13.72 4.55 -17.14
C ALA A 18 13.98 5.81 -16.29
N ASP A 19 12.97 6.24 -15.54
CA ASP A 19 13.08 7.40 -14.66
C ASP A 19 13.55 7.01 -13.27
N LEU A 20 13.10 5.85 -12.78
CA LEU A 20 13.54 5.22 -11.54
C LEU A 20 13.83 3.75 -11.82
N VAL A 21 15.03 3.30 -11.49
CA VAL A 21 15.42 1.89 -11.57
C VAL A 21 15.61 1.35 -10.16
N ILE A 22 14.95 0.24 -9.85
CA ILE A 22 15.00 -0.42 -8.54
C ILE A 22 15.71 -1.76 -8.71
N GLY A 23 16.78 -1.99 -7.96
CA GLY A 23 17.37 -3.33 -7.83
C GLY A 23 16.46 -4.20 -6.95
N SER A 24 15.65 -5.06 -7.58
CA SER A 24 14.67 -5.90 -6.88
C SER A 24 15.31 -7.17 -6.34
N ARG A 25 15.19 -7.37 -5.04
CA ARG A 25 15.62 -8.59 -4.34
C ARG A 25 14.59 -9.71 -4.44
N MET A 26 13.42 -9.40 -4.98
CA MET A 26 12.28 -10.32 -5.09
C MET A 26 12.23 -11.07 -6.42
N ALA A 27 12.84 -10.53 -7.46
CA ALA A 27 12.76 -11.04 -8.83
C ALA A 27 13.81 -12.09 -9.19
N GLY A 28 14.80 -12.36 -8.32
CA GLY A 28 15.91 -13.29 -8.60
C GLY A 28 15.82 -14.61 -7.83
N ALA A 29 16.26 -15.71 -8.48
CA ALA A 29 16.32 -17.03 -7.86
C ALA A 29 17.40 -17.17 -6.76
N ALA A 30 18.39 -16.28 -6.73
CA ALA A 30 19.54 -16.32 -5.81
C ALA A 30 19.35 -15.44 -4.57
N SER A 31 18.12 -15.10 -4.18
CA SER A 31 17.89 -14.27 -3.00
C SER A 31 17.92 -15.08 -1.71
N GLN A 32 18.87 -14.81 -0.84
CA GLN A 32 18.99 -15.39 0.52
C GLN A 32 18.14 -14.60 1.55
N MET A 33 17.11 -13.92 1.11
CA MET A 33 16.26 -13.11 2.00
C MET A 33 15.48 -14.01 2.97
N PRO A 34 15.55 -13.74 4.30
CA PRO A 34 14.75 -14.44 5.30
C PRO A 34 13.25 -14.39 4.99
N LEU A 35 12.55 -15.52 5.18
CA LEU A 35 11.11 -15.66 4.85
C LEU A 35 10.23 -14.55 5.43
N VAL A 36 10.48 -14.16 6.69
CA VAL A 36 9.71 -13.10 7.36
C VAL A 36 9.84 -11.76 6.62
N ARG A 37 11.06 -11.42 6.18
CA ARG A 37 11.30 -10.19 5.40
C ARG A 37 10.70 -10.28 4.00
N ARG A 38 10.77 -11.45 3.38
CA ARG A 38 10.17 -11.71 2.08
C ARG A 38 8.65 -11.56 2.12
N LEU A 39 7.99 -12.14 3.13
CA LEU A 39 6.54 -12.00 3.35
C LEU A 39 6.15 -10.55 3.64
N GLY A 40 6.90 -9.86 4.50
CA GLY A 40 6.67 -8.44 4.78
C GLY A 40 6.79 -7.58 3.52
N ASN A 41 7.84 -7.79 2.71
CA ASN A 41 8.02 -7.04 1.47
C ASN A 41 6.91 -7.35 0.45
N LEU A 42 6.48 -8.62 0.33
CA LEU A 42 5.37 -9.01 -0.53
C LEU A 42 4.04 -8.36 -0.10
N PHE A 43 3.78 -8.29 1.21
CA PHE A 43 2.63 -7.59 1.75
C PHE A 43 2.64 -6.11 1.36
N PHE A 44 3.76 -5.42 1.57
CA PHE A 44 3.89 -4.00 1.22
C PHE A 44 3.84 -3.76 -0.29
N ALA A 45 4.43 -4.64 -1.10
CA ALA A 45 4.36 -4.57 -2.56
C ALA A 45 2.92 -4.73 -3.06
N ARG A 46 2.15 -5.67 -2.50
CA ARG A 46 0.72 -5.84 -2.83
C ARG A 46 -0.12 -4.65 -2.40
N LEU A 47 0.13 -4.13 -1.20
CA LEU A 47 -0.54 -2.93 -0.70
C LEU A 47 -0.27 -1.74 -1.63
N LEU A 48 0.98 -1.54 -2.04
CA LEU A 48 1.35 -0.48 -2.97
C LEU A 48 0.66 -0.65 -4.33
N THR A 49 0.73 -1.84 -4.92
CA THR A 49 0.04 -2.15 -6.19
C THR A 49 -1.46 -1.87 -6.12
N PHE A 50 -2.06 -2.25 -4.98
CA PHE A 50 -3.46 -2.02 -4.74
C PHE A 50 -3.82 -0.53 -4.65
N VAL A 51 -3.00 0.27 -3.97
CA VAL A 51 -3.24 1.70 -3.74
C VAL A 51 -2.91 2.53 -4.98
N ALA A 52 -1.77 2.28 -5.63
CA ALA A 52 -1.24 3.14 -6.69
C ALA A 52 -1.47 2.63 -8.14
N ARG A 53 -2.02 1.42 -8.30
CA ARG A 53 -2.24 0.73 -9.61
C ARG A 53 -0.97 0.33 -10.36
N GLU A 54 0.20 0.65 -9.84
CA GLU A 54 1.48 0.28 -10.43
C GLU A 54 2.11 -0.92 -9.74
N ARG A 55 2.77 -1.78 -10.49
CA ARG A 55 3.40 -2.98 -9.94
C ARG A 55 4.85 -2.69 -9.57
N ILE A 56 5.11 -2.58 -8.28
CA ILE A 56 6.46 -2.54 -7.72
C ILE A 56 6.62 -3.74 -6.81
N SER A 57 7.52 -4.66 -7.15
CA SER A 57 7.69 -5.91 -6.41
C SER A 57 8.57 -5.76 -5.17
N ASP A 58 9.48 -4.79 -5.15
CA ASP A 58 10.38 -4.51 -4.02
C ASP A 58 10.38 -3.03 -3.64
N SER A 59 9.32 -2.60 -2.95
CA SER A 59 9.17 -1.21 -2.48
C SER A 59 10.21 -0.78 -1.44
N ALA A 60 10.85 -1.74 -0.76
CA ALA A 60 11.79 -1.49 0.32
C ALA A 60 13.27 -1.66 -0.09
N SER A 61 13.56 -1.97 -1.37
CA SER A 61 14.94 -2.04 -1.84
C SER A 61 15.63 -0.69 -1.73
N GLY A 62 16.85 -0.68 -1.19
CA GLY A 62 17.69 0.52 -1.09
C GLY A 62 18.58 0.78 -2.31
N MET A 63 18.77 -0.21 -3.20
CA MET A 63 19.57 -0.04 -4.40
C MET A 63 18.73 0.56 -5.50
N ARG A 64 18.93 1.85 -5.78
CA ARG A 64 18.11 2.63 -6.72
C ARG A 64 18.96 3.57 -7.54
N VAL A 65 18.58 3.75 -8.78
CA VAL A 65 19.09 4.79 -9.68
C VAL A 65 17.90 5.57 -10.20
N PHE A 66 17.96 6.88 -10.16
CA PHE A 66 16.89 7.74 -10.67
C PHE A 66 17.48 8.98 -11.36
N LYS A 67 16.74 9.50 -12.33
CA LYS A 67 17.10 10.75 -13.00
C LYS A 67 16.90 11.93 -12.04
N ARG A 68 17.77 12.93 -12.16
CA ARG A 68 17.71 14.11 -11.30
C ARG A 68 16.39 14.86 -11.41
N GLU A 69 15.81 14.91 -12.60
CA GLU A 69 14.57 15.62 -12.90
C GLU A 69 13.38 15.03 -12.14
N VAL A 70 13.40 13.70 -11.91
CA VAL A 70 12.33 13.00 -11.20
C VAL A 70 12.33 13.30 -9.70
N LEU A 71 13.44 13.77 -9.15
CA LEU A 71 13.55 14.05 -7.72
C LEU A 71 12.55 15.10 -7.24
N SER A 72 12.22 16.09 -8.07
CA SER A 72 11.22 17.11 -7.75
C SER A 72 9.81 16.50 -7.59
N LEU A 73 9.45 15.52 -8.42
CA LEU A 73 8.18 14.80 -8.35
C LEU A 73 8.11 13.89 -7.12
N LEU A 74 9.24 13.32 -6.73
CA LEU A 74 9.32 12.41 -5.59
C LEU A 74 9.44 13.13 -4.24
N SER A 75 9.76 14.43 -4.24
CA SER A 75 9.94 15.22 -3.01
C SER A 75 8.61 15.74 -2.44
N PRO A 76 8.52 16.01 -1.12
CA PRO A 76 9.53 15.80 -0.09
C PRO A 76 9.67 14.33 0.31
N LEU A 77 10.91 13.86 0.48
CA LEU A 77 11.19 12.50 0.94
C LEU A 77 11.53 12.51 2.43
N PRO A 78 11.04 11.56 3.22
CA PRO A 78 11.39 11.45 4.63
C PRO A 78 12.80 10.90 4.81
N ASP A 79 13.40 11.20 5.95
CA ASP A 79 14.67 10.61 6.35
C ASP A 79 14.53 9.17 6.84
N GLY A 80 15.64 8.44 6.78
CA GLY A 80 15.79 7.10 7.35
C GLY A 80 15.06 6.00 6.57
N LEU A 81 14.52 5.02 7.31
CA LEU A 81 13.98 3.78 6.72
C LEU A 81 12.72 3.98 5.86
N ASN A 82 12.00 5.07 6.05
CA ASN A 82 10.78 5.37 5.31
C ASN A 82 11.04 5.95 3.91
N LEU A 83 12.28 6.33 3.60
CA LEU A 83 12.65 6.92 2.31
C LEU A 83 12.24 6.04 1.13
N THR A 84 12.61 4.77 1.17
CA THR A 84 12.37 3.86 0.03
C THR A 84 10.90 3.50 -0.19
N PRO A 85 10.08 3.21 0.84
CA PRO A 85 8.65 2.99 0.65
C PRO A 85 7.92 4.24 0.15
N VAL A 86 8.26 5.44 0.67
CA VAL A 86 7.64 6.69 0.22
C VAL A 86 8.01 6.99 -1.22
N MET A 87 9.29 6.87 -1.57
CA MET A 87 9.75 7.06 -2.96
C MET A 87 9.00 6.13 -3.92
N SER A 88 8.84 4.83 -3.57
CA SER A 88 8.10 3.87 -4.38
C SER A 88 6.62 4.24 -4.51
N THR A 89 5.99 4.67 -3.40
CA THR A 89 4.57 5.04 -3.41
C THR A 89 4.34 6.28 -4.27
N ARG A 90 5.19 7.29 -4.14
CA ARG A 90 5.10 8.51 -4.96
C ARG A 90 5.37 8.21 -6.43
N ALA A 91 6.44 7.46 -6.75
CA ALA A 91 6.75 7.08 -8.13
C ALA A 91 5.57 6.39 -8.81
N ALA A 92 4.87 5.51 -8.09
CA ALA A 92 3.70 4.83 -8.59
C ALA A 92 2.48 5.75 -8.79
N HIS A 93 2.31 6.78 -7.95
CA HIS A 93 1.23 7.76 -8.09
C HIS A 93 1.52 8.81 -9.18
N GLU A 94 2.74 9.30 -9.27
CA GLU A 94 3.20 10.28 -10.27
C GLU A 94 3.43 9.67 -11.65
N ARG A 95 3.13 8.37 -11.82
CA ARG A 95 3.32 7.62 -13.09
C ARG A 95 4.75 7.70 -13.62
N VAL A 96 5.71 7.74 -12.72
CA VAL A 96 7.14 7.70 -13.04
C VAL A 96 7.45 6.37 -13.71
N ASN A 97 8.22 6.37 -14.81
CA ASN A 97 8.61 5.13 -15.49
C ASN A 97 9.59 4.33 -14.62
N VAL A 98 9.03 3.35 -13.88
CA VAL A 98 9.77 2.51 -12.93
C VAL A 98 10.15 1.19 -13.61
N VAL A 99 11.45 0.86 -13.57
CA VAL A 99 11.98 -0.43 -14.04
C VAL A 99 12.60 -1.17 -12.86
N GLU A 100 12.26 -2.43 -12.70
CA GLU A 100 12.86 -3.30 -11.70
C GLU A 100 13.83 -4.28 -12.35
N LEU A 101 15.07 -4.30 -11.86
CA LEU A 101 16.09 -5.26 -12.29
C LEU A 101 16.37 -6.25 -11.16
N PRO A 102 16.43 -7.56 -11.46
CA PRO A 102 16.72 -8.54 -10.43
C PRO A 102 18.17 -8.40 -9.94
N ILE A 103 18.34 -8.35 -8.63
CA ILE A 103 19.65 -8.36 -7.98
C ILE A 103 19.67 -9.46 -6.92
N PRO A 104 20.81 -10.15 -6.74
CA PRO A 104 20.95 -11.10 -5.64
C PRO A 104 20.95 -10.37 -4.29
N TYR A 105 20.41 -11.03 -3.29
CA TYR A 105 20.46 -10.56 -1.91
C TYR A 105 21.37 -11.45 -1.12
N HIS A 106 22.45 -10.90 -0.60
CA HIS A 106 23.39 -11.61 0.26
C HIS A 106 23.09 -11.33 1.73
N ASP A 107 23.37 -12.32 2.57
CA ASP A 107 23.23 -12.17 4.01
C ASP A 107 24.07 -11.00 4.52
N ARG A 108 23.49 -10.27 5.44
CA ARG A 108 24.10 -9.10 6.02
C ARG A 108 25.18 -9.48 7.01
N VAL A 109 26.37 -8.93 6.86
CA VAL A 109 27.40 -8.98 7.90
C VAL A 109 27.02 -7.97 9.00
N GLY A 110 26.72 -8.47 10.21
CA GLY A 110 26.36 -7.66 11.37
C GLY A 110 24.86 -7.64 11.71
N ARG A 111 24.53 -6.96 12.81
CA ARG A 111 23.16 -6.91 13.36
C ARG A 111 22.26 -5.99 12.53
N SER A 112 21.02 -6.41 12.32
CA SER A 112 19.99 -5.57 11.70
C SER A 112 19.51 -4.51 12.70
N HIS A 113 19.54 -3.24 12.32
CA HIS A 113 18.90 -2.16 13.08
C HIS A 113 17.38 -2.11 12.88
N LEU A 114 16.84 -2.93 11.98
CA LEU A 114 15.44 -2.95 11.61
C LEU A 114 14.65 -3.81 12.61
N SER A 115 13.71 -3.20 13.32
CA SER A 115 12.72 -3.90 14.14
C SER A 115 11.52 -4.26 13.28
N ILE A 116 11.26 -5.56 13.09
CA ILE A 116 10.20 -6.04 12.19
C ILE A 116 8.83 -5.46 12.55
N THR A 117 8.50 -5.41 13.84
CA THR A 117 7.21 -4.90 14.32
C THR A 117 7.13 -3.38 14.25
N ARG A 118 8.05 -2.68 14.91
CA ARG A 118 8.03 -1.22 15.02
C ARG A 118 8.22 -0.54 13.66
N ASP A 119 9.18 -1.00 12.87
CA ASP A 119 9.44 -0.40 11.56
C ASP A 119 8.40 -0.83 10.53
N GLY A 120 7.85 -2.06 10.65
CA GLY A 120 6.71 -2.52 9.85
C GLY A 120 5.46 -1.65 10.06
N VAL A 121 5.11 -1.31 11.30
CA VAL A 121 3.99 -0.39 11.60
C VAL A 121 4.28 1.01 11.04
N ARG A 122 5.50 1.53 11.18
CA ARG A 122 5.87 2.82 10.59
C ARG A 122 5.78 2.82 9.07
N PHE A 123 6.21 1.74 8.41
CA PHE A 123 6.09 1.61 6.96
C PHE A 123 4.63 1.61 6.53
N LEU A 124 3.79 0.81 7.20
CA LEU A 124 2.36 0.78 6.93
C LEU A 124 1.72 2.17 7.10
N GLN A 125 1.98 2.83 8.23
CA GLN A 125 1.48 4.17 8.50
C GLN A 125 1.90 5.15 7.41
N THR A 126 3.18 5.14 7.03
CA THR A 126 3.71 6.05 6.01
C THR A 126 3.09 5.78 4.64
N MET A 127 2.94 4.51 4.24
CA MET A 127 2.30 4.15 2.97
C MET A 127 0.83 4.55 2.95
N VAL A 128 0.09 4.32 4.04
CA VAL A 128 -1.32 4.73 4.18
C VAL A 128 -1.45 6.25 4.09
N TRP A 129 -0.61 7.01 4.82
CA TRP A 129 -0.63 8.47 4.74
C TRP A 129 -0.32 8.98 3.33
N THR A 130 0.71 8.44 2.68
CA THR A 130 1.05 8.82 1.31
C THR A 130 -0.11 8.47 0.36
N ALA A 131 -0.71 7.29 0.51
CA ALA A 131 -1.87 6.88 -0.28
C ALA A 131 -3.08 7.79 -0.10
N LEU A 132 -3.37 8.21 1.13
CA LEU A 132 -4.46 9.14 1.45
C LEU A 132 -4.22 10.53 0.86
N THR A 133 -2.96 10.94 0.73
CA THR A 133 -2.61 12.22 0.11
C THR A 133 -2.92 12.22 -1.38
N TYR A 134 -2.72 11.10 -2.09
CA TYR A 134 -2.93 11.03 -3.53
C TYR A 134 -4.32 10.54 -3.95
N ASN A 135 -4.88 9.58 -3.22
CA ASN A 135 -6.17 8.99 -3.60
C ASN A 135 -6.95 8.51 -2.36
N PRO A 136 -7.50 9.45 -1.58
CA PRO A 136 -8.23 9.12 -0.35
C PRO A 136 -9.49 8.28 -0.62
N VAL A 137 -10.17 8.52 -1.74
CA VAL A 137 -11.40 7.79 -2.09
C VAL A 137 -11.16 6.29 -2.24
N ARG A 138 -10.03 5.90 -2.77
CA ARG A 138 -9.75 4.50 -3.02
C ARG A 138 -9.62 3.70 -1.73
N LEU A 139 -8.90 4.25 -0.76
CA LEU A 139 -8.70 3.58 0.53
C LEU A 139 -9.95 3.69 1.41
N LEU A 140 -10.46 4.89 1.62
CA LEU A 140 -11.64 5.13 2.46
C LEU A 140 -12.91 4.59 1.82
N GLY A 141 -13.07 4.76 0.50
CA GLY A 141 -14.23 4.26 -0.24
C GLY A 141 -14.35 2.74 -0.15
N MET A 142 -13.24 2.01 -0.27
CA MET A 142 -13.29 0.55 -0.14
C MET A 142 -13.52 0.08 1.29
N LEU A 143 -12.95 0.75 2.28
CA LEU A 143 -13.26 0.48 3.69
C LEU A 143 -14.74 0.75 3.99
N GLY A 144 -15.27 1.85 3.46
CA GLY A 144 -16.69 2.18 3.57
C GLY A 144 -17.58 1.13 2.90
N LEU A 145 -17.28 0.75 1.65
CA LEU A 145 -18.03 -0.28 0.93
C LEU A 145 -17.94 -1.66 1.60
N ALA A 146 -16.78 -2.04 2.11
CA ALA A 146 -16.62 -3.29 2.85
C ALA A 146 -17.48 -3.30 4.12
N SER A 147 -17.50 -2.18 4.86
CA SER A 147 -18.33 -2.03 6.05
C SER A 147 -19.83 -2.09 5.72
N ILE A 148 -20.27 -1.44 4.64
CA ILE A 148 -21.64 -1.52 4.14
C ILE A 148 -21.97 -2.95 3.74
N ALA A 149 -21.09 -3.65 3.04
CA ALA A 149 -21.30 -5.03 2.62
C ALA A 149 -21.49 -5.97 3.83
N VAL A 150 -20.69 -5.81 4.89
CA VAL A 150 -20.87 -6.54 6.14
C VAL A 150 -22.24 -6.25 6.75
N SER A 151 -22.65 -4.99 6.82
CA SER A 151 -23.99 -4.59 7.32
C SER A 151 -25.11 -5.26 6.53
N VAL A 152 -25.03 -5.23 5.20
CA VAL A 152 -26.02 -5.84 4.31
C VAL A 152 -26.08 -7.37 4.49
N VAL A 153 -24.92 -8.03 4.53
CA VAL A 153 -24.87 -9.50 4.70
C VAL A 153 -25.49 -9.91 6.04
N VAL A 154 -25.15 -9.23 7.13
CA VAL A 154 -25.73 -9.51 8.45
C VAL A 154 -27.21 -9.19 8.47
N GLY A 155 -27.64 -8.07 7.86
CA GLY A 155 -29.05 -7.70 7.74
C GLY A 155 -29.87 -8.76 6.96
N LEU A 156 -29.35 -9.24 5.83
CA LEU A 156 -29.98 -10.30 5.03
C LEU A 156 -30.05 -11.61 5.80
N ALA A 157 -28.99 -11.98 6.55
CA ALA A 157 -29.00 -13.17 7.38
C ALA A 157 -30.07 -13.10 8.47
N LEU A 158 -30.21 -11.97 9.14
CA LEU A 158 -31.24 -11.73 10.16
C LEU A 158 -32.66 -11.75 9.56
N ALA A 159 -32.83 -11.16 8.37
CA ALA A 159 -34.10 -11.22 7.64
C ALA A 159 -34.47 -12.66 7.24
N ALA A 160 -33.51 -13.43 6.76
CA ALA A 160 -33.73 -14.86 6.42
C ALA A 160 -34.14 -15.69 7.66
N MET A 161 -33.48 -15.46 8.81
CA MET A 161 -33.87 -16.10 10.07
C MET A 161 -35.30 -15.73 10.47
N ARG A 162 -35.71 -14.49 10.27
CA ARG A 162 -37.07 -14.03 10.52
C ARG A 162 -38.10 -14.73 9.64
N LEU A 163 -37.79 -14.90 8.36
CA LEU A 163 -38.64 -15.61 7.40
C LEU A 163 -38.78 -17.12 7.71
N GLN A 164 -37.76 -17.72 8.34
CA GLN A 164 -37.77 -19.11 8.81
C GLN A 164 -38.51 -19.28 10.15
N GLY A 165 -39.20 -18.25 10.65
CA GLY A 165 -40.03 -18.32 11.86
C GLY A 165 -39.30 -18.02 13.18
N VAL A 166 -38.05 -17.62 13.15
CA VAL A 166 -37.33 -17.16 14.35
C VAL A 166 -37.91 -15.83 14.82
N THR A 167 -38.70 -15.85 15.88
CA THR A 167 -39.41 -14.67 16.40
C THR A 167 -38.66 -13.90 17.47
N SER A 168 -37.73 -14.55 18.18
CA SER A 168 -36.92 -13.96 19.24
C SER A 168 -35.43 -14.05 18.91
N LEU A 169 -34.74 -12.93 19.06
CA LEU A 169 -33.28 -12.89 18.94
C LEU A 169 -32.68 -13.11 20.32
N GLY A 170 -31.80 -14.11 20.44
CA GLY A 170 -30.96 -14.24 21.62
C GLY A 170 -29.93 -13.09 21.71
N PRO A 171 -29.12 -13.04 22.79
CA PRO A 171 -28.14 -11.96 23.00
C PRO A 171 -27.20 -11.74 21.82
N LEU A 172 -26.75 -12.80 21.16
CA LEU A 172 -25.90 -12.72 19.96
C LEU A 172 -26.64 -12.11 18.75
N GLY A 173 -27.94 -12.41 18.61
CA GLY A 173 -28.75 -11.81 17.55
C GLY A 173 -28.95 -10.31 17.76
N VAL A 174 -29.17 -9.87 18.99
CA VAL A 174 -29.25 -8.45 19.33
C VAL A 174 -27.91 -7.75 19.05
N LEU A 175 -26.79 -8.36 19.45
CA LEU A 175 -25.46 -7.86 19.13
C LEU A 175 -25.23 -7.73 17.62
N ALA A 176 -25.67 -8.71 16.84
CA ALA A 176 -25.57 -8.69 15.38
C ALA A 176 -26.37 -7.55 14.74
N VAL A 177 -27.56 -7.21 15.26
CA VAL A 177 -28.35 -6.04 14.82
C VAL A 177 -27.57 -4.76 15.06
N PHE A 178 -27.05 -4.57 16.26
CA PHE A 178 -26.25 -3.36 16.60
C PHE A 178 -24.97 -3.29 15.75
N ALA A 179 -24.26 -4.40 15.58
CA ALA A 179 -23.05 -4.45 14.74
C ALA A 179 -23.38 -4.09 13.29
N ALA A 180 -24.47 -4.62 12.73
CA ALA A 180 -24.89 -4.30 11.36
C ALA A 180 -25.22 -2.81 11.22
N LEU A 181 -25.95 -2.24 12.18
CA LEU A 181 -26.28 -0.80 12.17
C LEU A 181 -25.05 0.08 12.26
N VAL A 182 -24.15 -0.21 13.19
CA VAL A 182 -22.87 0.51 13.34
C VAL A 182 -22.03 0.40 12.07
N CYS A 183 -21.88 -0.80 11.51
CA CYS A 183 -21.14 -1.01 10.25
C CYS A 183 -21.79 -0.26 9.07
N GLY A 184 -23.12 -0.22 9.00
CA GLY A 184 -23.83 0.51 7.96
C GLY A 184 -23.61 2.02 8.03
N VAL A 185 -23.83 2.61 9.20
CA VAL A 185 -23.64 4.06 9.40
C VAL A 185 -22.17 4.45 9.25
N ALA A 186 -21.25 3.72 9.86
CA ALA A 186 -19.81 3.96 9.72
C ALA A 186 -19.36 3.81 8.26
N GLY A 187 -19.86 2.79 7.56
CA GLY A 187 -19.52 2.54 6.17
C GLY A 187 -19.93 3.69 5.25
N VAL A 188 -21.16 4.19 5.38
CA VAL A 188 -21.64 5.35 4.62
C VAL A 188 -20.82 6.60 4.97
N SER A 189 -20.54 6.83 6.25
CA SER A 189 -19.77 7.99 6.71
C SER A 189 -18.33 7.97 6.17
N ILE A 190 -17.65 6.82 6.23
CA ILE A 190 -16.29 6.65 5.73
C ILE A 190 -16.25 6.83 4.20
N PHE A 191 -17.23 6.28 3.49
CA PHE A 191 -17.33 6.44 2.05
C PHE A 191 -17.54 7.90 1.66
N ALA A 192 -18.48 8.59 2.30
CA ALA A 192 -18.75 10.01 2.08
C ALA A 192 -17.53 10.88 2.38
N LEU A 193 -16.82 10.58 3.47
CA LEU A 193 -15.57 11.25 3.82
C LEU A 193 -14.50 11.05 2.72
N GLY A 194 -14.33 9.81 2.23
CA GLY A 194 -13.42 9.52 1.13
C GLY A 194 -13.75 10.29 -0.15
N ALA A 195 -15.03 10.36 -0.50
CA ALA A 195 -15.50 11.13 -1.67
C ALA A 195 -15.25 12.64 -1.51
N SER A 196 -15.53 13.19 -0.33
CA SER A 196 -15.28 14.60 -0.01
C SER A 196 -13.80 14.96 -0.06
N PHE A 197 -12.93 14.13 0.49
CA PHE A 197 -11.48 14.31 0.40
C PHE A 197 -10.97 14.22 -1.04
N ASN A 198 -11.50 13.30 -1.85
CA ASN A 198 -11.13 13.20 -3.25
C ASN A 198 -11.50 14.47 -4.03
N TYR A 199 -12.67 15.02 -3.77
CA TYR A 199 -13.09 16.29 -4.37
C TYR A 199 -12.15 17.44 -3.98
N LEU A 200 -11.77 17.53 -2.70
CA LEU A 200 -10.80 18.53 -2.24
C LEU A 200 -9.44 18.35 -2.91
N VAL A 201 -8.93 17.11 -2.97
CA VAL A 201 -7.66 16.81 -3.63
C VAL A 201 -7.71 17.19 -5.11
N SER A 202 -8.80 16.89 -5.82
CA SER A 202 -8.96 17.26 -7.24
C SER A 202 -8.93 18.78 -7.46
N LEU A 203 -9.51 19.56 -6.55
CA LEU A 203 -9.46 21.03 -6.61
C LEU A 203 -8.04 21.59 -6.44
N PHE A 204 -7.23 20.98 -5.54
CA PHE A 204 -5.86 21.47 -5.28
C PHE A 204 -4.85 21.04 -6.35
N TYR A 205 -5.07 19.90 -6.98
CA TYR A 205 -4.12 19.36 -7.97
C TYR A 205 -4.58 19.56 -9.42
N GLU A 206 -5.71 20.23 -9.65
CA GLU A 206 -6.31 20.44 -10.99
C GLU A 206 -6.45 19.14 -11.81
N GLN A 207 -6.53 17.99 -11.13
CA GLN A 207 -6.65 16.69 -11.76
C GLN A 207 -8.11 16.35 -12.00
N PRO A 208 -8.49 15.83 -13.19
CA PRO A 208 -9.85 15.39 -13.45
C PRO A 208 -10.23 14.24 -12.50
N ILE A 209 -11.46 14.29 -12.01
CA ILE A 209 -12.08 13.33 -11.08
C ILE A 209 -12.16 11.94 -11.71
#